data_350587c289ff545b2430b9e2efadaed0
#
_entry.id   350587c289ff545b2430b9e2efadaed0
#
_cell.length_a   1.000
_cell.length_b   1.000
_cell.length_c   1.000
_cell.angle_alpha   90.00
_cell.angle_beta   90.00
_cell.angle_gamma   90.00
#
_symmetry.space_group_name_H-M   'P 1'
#
loop_
_entity.id
_entity.type
_entity.pdbx_description
1 polymer ?
#
loop_
_entity_poly.entity_id
_entity_poly.type
_entity_poly.pdbx_seq_one_letter_code
_entity_poly.pdbx_strand_id
1 'polypeptide(L)'
;LLDSFGLGALPDAGKYGDTGANTLGHIAEWAAREGKPMSLPTLEAIGLGAAAHKASGEWPAGFAKREGFSGAWGVAREQSTGKDTQSGHWEIAGVPVLFDWGYFPKTVPSFPKELTDKLLALTGVPGWLGNCHASGTTIINELGDEHVATGKPILYTSADSVLQIAAHEEHFGLERLYQVCEAAYELVKPYNIGRVIARPFTGSNGDYKRTSNRHDYAVPPVAPTLLDHVKDAGGEVIALGKISDIFAGQGVTQLIKGADNMALFDRLLEVADSAGDKSLTFVNFVDFDMHFGHRRDVAGYSNALHELDARLPEFIAKLRSEEHTSELQSRETISY
;
A
#
# COMPACT_ATOMS: atom_id res chain seq x y z
N LEU A 1 3.50 -7.14 -6.72
CA LEU A 1 3.80 -5.71 -6.70
C LEU A 1 4.86 -5.42 -5.63
N LEU A 2 5.92 -4.66 -5.98
CA LEU A 2 6.89 -4.13 -5.03
C LEU A 2 6.41 -2.74 -4.60
N ASP A 3 5.98 -2.60 -3.35
CA ASP A 3 5.39 -1.35 -2.87
C ASP A 3 6.45 -0.24 -2.83
N SER A 4 6.10 0.98 -3.23
CA SER A 4 7.00 2.16 -3.35
C SER A 4 8.19 2.03 -4.32
N PHE A 5 8.25 1.00 -5.17
CA PHE A 5 9.37 0.77 -6.09
C PHE A 5 9.18 1.53 -7.41
N GLY A 6 9.72 2.76 -7.49
CA GLY A 6 9.61 3.64 -8.65
C GLY A 6 10.83 3.60 -9.57
N LEU A 7 10.58 3.73 -10.90
CA LEU A 7 11.60 3.72 -11.97
C LEU A 7 11.84 5.10 -12.59
N GLY A 8 11.54 6.17 -11.90
CA GLY A 8 11.67 7.56 -12.37
C GLY A 8 10.53 8.43 -11.85
N ALA A 9 10.60 9.73 -12.13
CA ALA A 9 9.61 10.70 -11.75
C ALA A 9 8.53 10.86 -12.83
N LEU A 10 7.27 11.01 -12.39
CA LEU A 10 6.17 11.40 -13.27
C LEU A 10 6.28 12.91 -13.64
N PRO A 11 5.67 13.36 -14.75
CA PRO A 11 5.72 14.75 -15.18
C PRO A 11 5.19 15.74 -14.14
N ASP A 12 4.27 15.31 -13.30
CA ASP A 12 3.66 16.14 -12.24
C ASP A 12 4.33 15.99 -10.87
N ALA A 13 5.45 15.27 -10.76
CA ALA A 13 6.20 15.05 -9.53
C ALA A 13 6.51 16.38 -8.79
N GLY A 14 6.69 17.49 -9.53
CA GLY A 14 6.90 18.80 -8.94
C GLY A 14 5.74 19.29 -8.06
N LYS A 15 4.49 18.89 -8.33
CA LYS A 15 3.33 19.23 -7.49
C LYS A 15 3.42 18.61 -6.10
N TYR A 16 4.10 17.47 -6.00
CA TYR A 16 4.26 16.68 -4.77
C TYR A 16 5.61 16.86 -4.09
N GLY A 17 6.50 17.70 -4.64
CA GLY A 17 7.85 17.86 -4.14
C GLY A 17 8.79 16.70 -4.46
N ASP A 18 8.44 15.87 -5.44
CA ASP A 18 9.17 14.65 -5.83
C ASP A 18 9.93 14.80 -7.16
N THR A 19 10.27 16.03 -7.54
CA THR A 19 11.10 16.28 -8.73
C THR A 19 12.38 15.47 -8.65
N GLY A 20 12.67 14.68 -9.68
CA GLY A 20 13.85 13.83 -9.75
C GLY A 20 13.73 12.50 -8.98
N ALA A 21 12.55 12.13 -8.48
CA ALA A 21 12.35 10.84 -7.83
C ALA A 21 12.72 9.69 -8.78
N ASN A 22 13.54 8.77 -8.29
CA ASN A 22 13.95 7.56 -9.00
C ASN A 22 14.44 6.52 -8.00
N THR A 23 13.54 5.77 -7.39
CA THR A 23 13.86 4.85 -6.28
C THR A 23 14.96 3.87 -6.69
N LEU A 24 14.78 3.13 -7.79
CA LEU A 24 15.80 2.18 -8.25
C LEU A 24 17.11 2.85 -8.60
N GLY A 25 17.08 3.96 -9.37
CA GLY A 25 18.29 4.68 -9.80
C GLY A 25 19.11 5.15 -8.60
N HIS A 26 18.47 5.80 -7.63
CA HIS A 26 19.15 6.32 -6.44
C HIS A 26 19.68 5.20 -5.52
N ILE A 27 18.98 4.09 -5.36
CA ILE A 27 19.48 2.93 -4.62
C ILE A 27 20.72 2.35 -5.33
N ALA A 28 20.66 2.20 -6.66
CA ALA A 28 21.76 1.67 -7.45
C ALA A 28 23.00 2.58 -7.39
N GLU A 29 22.83 3.91 -7.47
CA GLU A 29 23.92 4.87 -7.30
C GLU A 29 24.53 4.83 -5.90
N TRP A 30 23.67 4.75 -4.88
CA TRP A 30 24.13 4.62 -3.50
C TRP A 30 24.97 3.36 -3.32
N ALA A 31 24.50 2.21 -3.80
CA ALA A 31 25.18 0.93 -3.69
C ALA A 31 26.55 0.95 -4.43
N ALA A 32 26.61 1.59 -5.59
CA ALA A 32 27.87 1.75 -6.33
C ALA A 32 28.87 2.64 -5.57
N ARG A 33 28.43 3.72 -4.93
CA ARG A 33 29.28 4.58 -4.07
C ARG A 33 29.82 3.86 -2.84
N GLU A 34 29.01 2.95 -2.27
CA GLU A 34 29.46 2.10 -1.15
C GLU A 34 30.39 0.94 -1.58
N GLY A 35 30.76 0.88 -2.87
CA GLY A 35 31.63 -0.18 -3.42
C GLY A 35 30.95 -1.54 -3.55
N LYS A 36 29.63 -1.59 -3.49
CA LYS A 36 28.80 -2.79 -3.62
C LYS A 36 27.71 -2.55 -4.69
N PRO A 37 28.09 -2.43 -5.99
CA PRO A 37 27.12 -2.15 -7.04
C PRO A 37 26.01 -3.19 -7.04
N MET A 38 24.77 -2.73 -7.26
CA MET A 38 23.60 -3.62 -7.32
C MET A 38 23.74 -4.64 -8.45
N SER A 39 23.34 -5.86 -8.15
CA SER A 39 23.19 -6.94 -9.12
C SER A 39 21.91 -7.71 -8.83
N LEU A 40 20.95 -7.60 -9.73
CA LEU A 40 19.64 -8.27 -9.63
C LEU A 40 19.46 -9.14 -10.87
N PRO A 41 20.21 -10.27 -10.97
CA PRO A 41 20.34 -11.01 -12.22
C PRO A 41 19.02 -11.53 -12.78
N THR A 42 18.05 -11.89 -11.93
CA THR A 42 16.75 -12.37 -12.37
C THR A 42 15.89 -11.23 -12.89
N LEU A 43 15.77 -10.13 -12.15
CA LEU A 43 15.03 -8.93 -12.56
C LEU A 43 15.66 -8.27 -13.78
N GLU A 44 17.01 -8.26 -13.87
CA GLU A 44 17.72 -7.80 -15.07
C GLU A 44 17.43 -8.68 -16.28
N ALA A 45 17.39 -10.01 -16.10
CA ALA A 45 17.10 -10.94 -17.18
C ALA A 45 15.68 -10.80 -17.74
N ILE A 46 14.71 -10.43 -16.92
CA ILE A 46 13.32 -10.16 -17.39
C ILE A 46 13.10 -8.73 -17.88
N GLY A 47 14.09 -7.82 -17.72
CA GLY A 47 14.07 -6.50 -18.36
C GLY A 47 14.01 -5.29 -17.46
N LEU A 48 14.22 -5.41 -16.13
CA LEU A 48 14.14 -4.30 -15.18
C LEU A 48 15.05 -3.12 -15.56
N GLY A 49 16.30 -3.39 -15.96
CA GLY A 49 17.24 -2.33 -16.38
C GLY A 49 16.76 -1.56 -17.60
N ALA A 50 16.19 -2.25 -18.59
CA ALA A 50 15.64 -1.62 -19.79
C ALA A 50 14.37 -0.79 -19.46
N ALA A 51 13.51 -1.29 -18.59
CA ALA A 51 12.33 -0.56 -18.12
C ALA A 51 12.76 0.71 -17.37
N ALA A 52 13.74 0.62 -16.48
CA ALA A 52 14.28 1.78 -15.76
C ALA A 52 14.88 2.81 -16.72
N HIS A 53 15.69 2.38 -17.68
CA HIS A 53 16.23 3.28 -18.71
C HIS A 53 15.13 3.95 -19.53
N LYS A 54 14.10 3.20 -19.92
CA LYS A 54 12.95 3.77 -20.65
C LYS A 54 12.18 4.80 -19.86
N ALA A 55 12.04 4.59 -18.53
CA ALA A 55 11.29 5.47 -17.63
C ALA A 55 12.06 6.74 -17.26
N SER A 56 13.35 6.62 -16.91
CA SER A 56 14.18 7.69 -16.36
C SER A 56 15.14 8.34 -17.35
N GLY A 57 15.43 7.68 -18.48
CA GLY A 57 16.47 8.06 -19.40
C GLY A 57 17.87 7.56 -19.00
N GLU A 58 18.03 6.99 -17.80
CA GLU A 58 19.30 6.55 -17.25
C GLU A 58 19.32 5.04 -17.00
N TRP A 59 20.48 4.42 -17.23
CA TRP A 59 20.69 3.02 -16.91
C TRP A 59 21.14 2.90 -15.45
N PRO A 60 20.48 2.05 -14.64
CA PRO A 60 20.83 1.95 -13.23
C PRO A 60 22.29 1.52 -13.03
N ALA A 61 22.99 2.15 -12.09
CA ALA A 61 24.38 1.85 -11.79
C ALA A 61 24.57 0.39 -11.37
N GLY A 62 25.54 -0.30 -11.97
CA GLY A 62 25.82 -1.71 -11.71
C GLY A 62 25.05 -2.69 -12.58
N PHE A 63 23.97 -2.28 -13.24
CA PHE A 63 23.19 -3.16 -14.12
C PHE A 63 23.88 -3.37 -15.47
N ALA A 64 23.86 -4.60 -15.94
CA ALA A 64 24.37 -4.93 -17.28
C ALA A 64 23.40 -4.45 -18.37
N LYS A 65 23.95 -3.75 -19.39
CA LYS A 65 23.18 -3.44 -20.60
C LYS A 65 23.00 -4.72 -21.41
N ARG A 66 21.75 -5.15 -21.57
CA ARG A 66 21.40 -6.37 -22.30
C ARG A 66 20.54 -6.05 -23.51
N GLU A 67 20.67 -6.85 -24.57
CA GLU A 67 19.85 -6.76 -25.78
C GLU A 67 18.75 -7.83 -25.85
N GLY A 68 18.85 -8.89 -25.06
CA GLY A 68 17.88 -9.98 -24.98
C GLY A 68 17.33 -10.15 -23.56
N PHE A 69 16.04 -10.42 -23.46
CA PHE A 69 15.33 -10.62 -22.19
C PHE A 69 14.58 -11.95 -22.21
N SER A 70 14.49 -12.57 -21.03
CA SER A 70 13.73 -13.82 -20.83
C SER A 70 12.25 -13.57 -20.58
N GLY A 71 11.83 -12.30 -20.45
CA GLY A 71 10.46 -11.87 -20.22
C GLY A 71 10.09 -10.67 -21.08
N ALA A 72 8.82 -10.30 -21.04
CA ALA A 72 8.34 -9.04 -21.59
C ALA A 72 8.43 -7.94 -20.53
N TRP A 73 8.75 -6.72 -20.92
CA TRP A 73 8.83 -5.56 -20.03
C TRP A 73 8.17 -4.34 -20.67
N GLY A 74 7.74 -3.41 -19.82
CA GLY A 74 7.15 -2.16 -20.25
C GLY A 74 7.21 -1.11 -19.16
N VAL A 75 6.73 0.09 -19.49
CA VAL A 75 6.63 1.23 -18.59
C VAL A 75 5.22 1.78 -18.65
N ALA A 76 4.57 1.90 -17.52
CA ALA A 76 3.27 2.56 -17.38
C ALA A 76 3.46 3.91 -16.68
N ARG A 77 2.58 4.86 -16.98
CA ARG A 77 2.48 6.14 -16.30
C ARG A 77 1.14 6.20 -15.59
N GLU A 78 1.16 6.56 -14.33
CA GLU A 78 -0.03 6.81 -13.55
C GLU A 78 -0.82 8.00 -14.13
N GLN A 79 -2.14 7.84 -14.26
CA GLN A 79 -3.07 8.89 -14.67
C GLN A 79 -3.81 9.47 -13.46
N SER A 80 -3.87 8.73 -12.36
CA SER A 80 -4.49 9.18 -11.11
C SER A 80 -3.86 10.47 -10.62
N THR A 81 -4.67 11.35 -10.06
CA THR A 81 -4.21 12.63 -9.50
C THR A 81 -3.76 12.53 -8.05
N GLY A 82 -4.01 11.40 -7.39
CA GLY A 82 -3.63 11.13 -6.01
C GLY A 82 -2.25 10.52 -5.89
N LYS A 83 -1.57 10.79 -4.77
CA LYS A 83 -0.30 10.18 -4.40
C LYS A 83 -0.49 9.28 -3.17
N ASP A 84 -1.43 8.39 -3.26
CA ASP A 84 -1.77 7.49 -2.15
C ASP A 84 -1.83 6.04 -2.64
N THR A 85 -1.77 5.12 -1.69
CA THR A 85 -1.76 3.69 -1.98
C THR A 85 -2.98 3.22 -2.77
N GLN A 86 -4.16 3.79 -2.48
CA GLN A 86 -5.41 3.39 -3.14
C GLN A 86 -5.41 3.79 -4.61
N SER A 87 -5.04 5.04 -4.93
CA SER A 87 -4.97 5.53 -6.31
C SER A 87 -4.09 4.65 -7.19
N GLY A 88 -2.86 4.36 -6.77
CA GLY A 88 -1.94 3.54 -7.54
C GLY A 88 -2.43 2.10 -7.72
N HIS A 89 -2.95 1.46 -6.66
CA HIS A 89 -3.42 0.08 -6.75
C HIS A 89 -4.71 -0.06 -7.56
N TRP A 90 -5.66 0.86 -7.42
CA TRP A 90 -6.90 0.82 -8.20
C TRP A 90 -6.62 1.06 -9.68
N GLU A 91 -5.70 1.96 -10.01
CA GLU A 91 -5.30 2.19 -11.39
C GLU A 91 -4.62 0.98 -12.01
N ILE A 92 -3.72 0.29 -11.28
CA ILE A 92 -3.13 -1.00 -11.71
C ILE A 92 -4.24 -2.02 -12.01
N ALA A 93 -5.34 -1.98 -11.26
CA ALA A 93 -6.51 -2.83 -11.46
C ALA A 93 -7.54 -2.24 -12.45
N GLY A 94 -7.18 -1.22 -13.23
CA GLY A 94 -7.99 -0.65 -14.31
C GLY A 94 -8.90 0.51 -13.93
N VAL A 95 -8.84 1.02 -12.69
CA VAL A 95 -9.70 2.13 -12.22
C VAL A 95 -8.83 3.31 -11.77
N PRO A 96 -8.44 4.21 -12.70
CA PRO A 96 -7.70 5.42 -12.32
C PRO A 96 -8.57 6.37 -11.49
N VAL A 97 -7.96 7.01 -10.49
CA VAL A 97 -8.60 7.99 -9.62
C VAL A 97 -8.41 9.39 -10.22
N LEU A 98 -9.44 9.88 -10.90
CA LEU A 98 -9.44 11.16 -11.62
C LEU A 98 -10.08 12.29 -10.81
N PHE A 99 -10.23 12.13 -9.51
CA PHE A 99 -10.70 13.14 -8.57
C PHE A 99 -9.69 13.38 -7.48
N ASP A 100 -9.75 14.56 -6.85
CA ASP A 100 -8.85 14.87 -5.77
C ASP A 100 -9.37 14.30 -4.44
N TRP A 101 -8.50 13.58 -3.75
CA TRP A 101 -8.76 13.21 -2.36
C TRP A 101 -8.83 14.46 -1.47
N GLY A 102 -9.67 14.39 -0.46
CA GLY A 102 -9.71 15.41 0.57
C GLY A 102 -8.59 15.24 1.59
N TYR A 103 -8.10 16.34 2.09
CA TYR A 103 -7.09 16.39 3.15
C TYR A 103 -7.51 17.38 4.23
N PHE A 104 -7.32 17.02 5.47
CA PHE A 104 -7.54 17.96 6.54
C PHE A 104 -6.32 18.90 6.69
N PRO A 105 -6.55 20.19 6.94
CA PRO A 105 -5.46 21.19 7.01
C PRO A 105 -4.56 20.96 8.22
N LYS A 106 -3.31 21.43 8.14
CA LYS A 106 -2.34 21.38 9.24
C LYS A 106 -2.62 22.41 10.36
N THR A 107 -3.72 23.14 10.28
CA THR A 107 -4.16 24.05 11.34
C THR A 107 -4.63 23.28 12.58
N VAL A 108 -4.69 23.95 13.72
CA VAL A 108 -5.31 23.43 14.94
C VAL A 108 -6.50 24.34 15.27
N PRO A 109 -7.73 23.82 15.25
CA PRO A 109 -8.17 22.47 14.94
C PRO A 109 -8.00 22.13 13.44
N SER A 110 -7.71 20.84 13.14
CA SER A 110 -7.63 20.33 11.76
C SER A 110 -9.00 19.96 11.19
N PHE A 111 -9.88 19.41 12.03
CA PHE A 111 -11.19 18.97 11.57
C PHE A 111 -12.22 20.08 11.69
N PRO A 112 -13.13 20.22 10.69
CA PRO A 112 -14.22 21.18 10.76
C PRO A 112 -15.09 20.97 12.00
N LYS A 113 -15.48 22.06 12.64
CA LYS A 113 -16.32 22.00 13.86
C LYS A 113 -17.64 21.25 13.62
N GLU A 114 -18.24 21.42 12.44
CA GLU A 114 -19.46 20.72 12.07
C GLU A 114 -19.29 19.19 12.07
N LEU A 115 -18.14 18.68 11.57
CA LEU A 115 -17.84 17.25 11.56
C LEU A 115 -17.68 16.73 12.99
N THR A 116 -16.89 17.41 13.81
CA THR A 116 -16.64 16.99 15.19
C THR A 116 -17.90 17.06 16.07
N ASP A 117 -18.75 18.07 15.88
CA ASP A 117 -20.03 18.19 16.60
C ASP A 117 -21.02 17.08 16.21
N LYS A 118 -21.12 16.75 14.90
CA LYS A 118 -21.94 15.64 14.44
C LYS A 118 -21.46 14.30 15.00
N LEU A 119 -20.15 14.09 15.01
CA LEU A 119 -19.56 12.89 15.60
C LEU A 119 -19.87 12.77 17.09
N LEU A 120 -19.76 13.86 17.86
CA LEU A 120 -20.14 13.88 19.28
C LEU A 120 -21.61 13.49 19.47
N ALA A 121 -22.48 14.11 18.67
CA ALA A 121 -23.92 13.84 18.76
C ALA A 121 -24.30 12.39 18.43
N LEU A 122 -23.63 11.77 17.44
CA LEU A 122 -23.91 10.40 17.01
C LEU A 122 -23.32 9.36 17.96
N THR A 123 -22.12 9.60 18.47
CA THR A 123 -21.35 8.58 19.21
C THR A 123 -21.48 8.70 20.72
N GLY A 124 -21.93 9.85 21.21
CA GLY A 124 -22.08 10.11 22.65
C GLY A 124 -20.74 10.10 23.41
N VAL A 125 -19.61 10.28 22.73
CA VAL A 125 -18.30 10.45 23.39
C VAL A 125 -18.25 11.80 24.10
N PRO A 126 -17.53 11.92 25.24
CA PRO A 126 -17.56 13.14 26.07
C PRO A 126 -16.80 14.33 25.46
N GLY A 127 -16.11 14.14 24.35
CA GLY A 127 -15.32 15.15 23.66
C GLY A 127 -14.21 14.51 22.84
N TRP A 128 -13.35 15.34 22.27
CA TRP A 128 -12.17 14.92 21.50
C TRP A 128 -10.90 15.48 22.12
N LEU A 129 -9.83 14.69 22.09
CA LEU A 129 -8.46 15.14 22.31
C LEU A 129 -7.74 15.25 20.97
N GLY A 130 -6.70 16.07 20.91
CA GLY A 130 -5.89 16.27 19.72
C GLY A 130 -6.52 17.23 18.71
N ASN A 131 -7.28 16.75 17.76
CA ASN A 131 -7.81 17.50 16.61
C ASN A 131 -6.71 18.25 15.85
N CYS A 132 -5.65 17.51 15.48
CA CYS A 132 -4.45 18.07 14.87
C CYS A 132 -3.78 17.06 13.92
N HIS A 133 -2.77 17.52 13.17
CA HIS A 133 -1.82 16.65 12.50
C HIS A 133 -0.83 16.08 13.51
N ALA A 134 -0.65 14.78 13.55
CA ALA A 134 0.30 14.15 14.45
C ALA A 134 0.81 12.78 13.95
N SER A 135 1.99 12.40 14.46
CA SER A 135 2.42 11.00 14.47
C SER A 135 1.59 10.24 15.49
N GLY A 136 0.97 9.14 15.06
CA GLY A 136 0.09 8.42 15.97
C GLY A 136 0.81 7.74 17.15
N THR A 137 2.13 7.44 17.06
CA THR A 137 2.89 6.96 18.22
C THR A 137 3.17 8.09 19.22
N THR A 138 3.44 9.29 18.71
CA THR A 138 3.69 10.46 19.54
C THR A 138 2.41 10.88 20.27
N ILE A 139 1.32 11.08 19.54
CA ILE A 139 0.09 11.64 20.11
C ILE A 139 -0.58 10.73 21.15
N ILE A 140 -0.47 9.39 21.00
CA ILE A 140 -1.00 8.48 22.02
C ILE A 140 -0.19 8.53 23.32
N ASN A 141 1.11 8.79 23.27
CA ASN A 141 1.93 8.96 24.47
C ASN A 141 1.70 10.32 25.13
N GLU A 142 1.44 11.36 24.34
CA GLU A 142 1.16 12.70 24.86
C GLU A 142 -0.24 12.82 25.50
N LEU A 143 -1.25 12.19 24.93
CA LEU A 143 -2.66 12.35 25.30
C LEU A 143 -3.29 11.11 25.94
N GLY A 144 -2.56 10.02 26.06
CA GLY A 144 -3.08 8.73 26.54
C GLY A 144 -3.58 8.81 28.00
N ASP A 145 -2.84 9.47 28.88
CA ASP A 145 -3.25 9.63 30.28
C ASP A 145 -4.52 10.49 30.39
N GLU A 146 -4.65 11.58 29.63
CA GLU A 146 -5.87 12.39 29.59
C GLU A 146 -7.04 11.60 28.98
N HIS A 147 -6.78 10.80 27.92
CA HIS A 147 -7.78 9.92 27.34
C HIS A 147 -8.34 8.93 28.37
N VAL A 148 -7.47 8.26 29.11
CA VAL A 148 -7.87 7.28 30.13
C VAL A 148 -8.67 7.96 31.24
N ALA A 149 -8.24 9.15 31.69
CA ALA A 149 -8.89 9.88 32.75
C ALA A 149 -10.26 10.47 32.36
N THR A 150 -10.43 10.88 31.09
CA THR A 150 -11.64 11.62 30.65
C THR A 150 -12.58 10.79 29.78
N GLY A 151 -12.13 9.66 29.23
CA GLY A 151 -12.88 8.88 28.25
C GLY A 151 -13.02 9.56 26.87
N LYS A 152 -12.33 10.68 26.63
CA LYS A 152 -12.32 11.36 25.32
C LYS A 152 -11.37 10.67 24.37
N PRO A 153 -11.80 10.11 23.22
CA PRO A 153 -10.89 9.53 22.25
C PRO A 153 -10.01 10.60 21.60
N ILE A 154 -8.84 10.16 21.10
CA ILE A 154 -7.85 11.01 20.45
C ILE A 154 -8.15 11.06 18.95
N LEU A 155 -8.52 12.23 18.44
CA LEU A 155 -8.83 12.49 17.03
C LEU A 155 -7.66 13.21 16.38
N TYR A 156 -7.11 12.65 15.27
CA TYR A 156 -5.98 13.25 14.59
C TYR A 156 -5.92 12.84 13.10
N THR A 157 -5.11 13.54 12.34
CA THR A 157 -4.83 13.22 10.94
C THR A 157 -3.33 13.20 10.67
N SER A 158 -2.93 12.84 9.46
CA SER A 158 -1.55 12.83 8.98
C SER A 158 -1.44 13.46 7.59
N ALA A 159 -0.35 13.21 6.87
CA ALA A 159 -0.18 13.70 5.50
C ALA A 159 -1.09 13.00 4.48
N ASP A 160 -1.61 11.81 4.83
CA ASP A 160 -2.52 11.06 3.97
C ASP A 160 -3.95 11.58 4.07
N SER A 161 -4.81 11.14 3.12
CA SER A 161 -6.26 11.39 3.15
C SER A 161 -6.95 10.52 4.20
N VAL A 162 -6.78 10.85 5.47
CA VAL A 162 -7.24 10.01 6.60
C VAL A 162 -7.83 10.81 7.75
N LEU A 163 -8.81 10.19 8.44
CA LEU A 163 -9.21 10.55 9.79
C LEU A 163 -8.87 9.38 10.70
N GLN A 164 -8.15 9.64 11.80
CA GLN A 164 -7.70 8.61 12.72
C GLN A 164 -8.27 8.85 14.12
N ILE A 165 -8.74 7.78 14.74
CA ILE A 165 -9.26 7.82 16.10
C ILE A 165 -8.49 6.78 16.92
N ALA A 166 -7.78 7.25 17.96
CA ALA A 166 -7.09 6.37 18.89
C ALA A 166 -7.81 6.31 20.23
N ALA A 167 -7.89 5.10 20.80
CA ALA A 167 -8.46 4.89 22.13
C ALA A 167 -7.84 3.66 22.80
N HIS A 168 -7.81 3.67 24.11
CA HIS A 168 -7.30 2.58 24.93
C HIS A 168 -8.29 1.41 24.96
N GLU A 169 -7.83 0.20 24.64
CA GLU A 169 -8.70 -0.97 24.48
C GLU A 169 -9.51 -1.32 25.75
N GLU A 170 -8.87 -1.26 26.90
CA GLU A 170 -9.52 -1.64 28.16
C GLU A 170 -10.37 -0.52 28.75
N HIS A 171 -9.91 0.74 28.69
CA HIS A 171 -10.60 1.89 29.32
C HIS A 171 -11.73 2.46 28.47
N PHE A 172 -11.58 2.45 27.15
CA PHE A 172 -12.61 2.94 26.22
C PHE A 172 -13.46 1.82 25.65
N GLY A 173 -12.84 0.67 25.39
CA GLY A 173 -13.45 -0.49 24.74
C GLY A 173 -13.18 -0.54 23.24
N LEU A 174 -12.69 -1.71 22.77
CA LEU A 174 -12.35 -1.91 21.37
C LEU A 174 -13.57 -1.79 20.45
N GLU A 175 -14.66 -2.45 20.80
CA GLU A 175 -15.92 -2.41 20.03
C GLU A 175 -16.50 -0.97 19.96
N ARG A 176 -16.40 -0.22 21.05
CA ARG A 176 -16.83 1.19 21.08
C ARG A 176 -15.98 2.04 20.15
N LEU A 177 -14.66 1.81 20.09
CA LEU A 177 -13.77 2.48 19.13
C LEU A 177 -14.19 2.21 17.70
N TYR A 178 -14.51 0.97 17.38
CA TYR A 178 -14.97 0.60 16.04
C TYR A 178 -16.29 1.28 15.67
N GLN A 179 -17.28 1.29 16.56
CA GLN A 179 -18.55 2.01 16.33
C GLN A 179 -18.35 3.51 16.10
N VAL A 180 -17.44 4.13 16.85
CA VAL A 180 -17.07 5.55 16.64
C VAL A 180 -16.43 5.76 15.29
N CYS A 181 -15.55 4.86 14.84
CA CYS A 181 -14.91 4.93 13.53
C CYS A 181 -15.89 4.67 12.38
N GLU A 182 -16.86 3.78 12.54
CA GLU A 182 -17.93 3.57 11.55
C GLU A 182 -18.78 4.84 11.36
N ALA A 183 -19.18 5.48 12.47
CA ALA A 183 -19.89 6.75 12.40
C ALA A 183 -19.06 7.85 11.73
N ALA A 184 -17.76 7.88 12.01
CA ALA A 184 -16.83 8.81 11.39
C ALA A 184 -16.70 8.55 9.88
N TYR A 185 -16.63 7.28 9.46
CA TYR A 185 -16.53 6.89 8.06
C TYR A 185 -17.71 7.41 7.23
N GLU A 186 -18.93 7.28 7.74
CA GLU A 186 -20.11 7.83 7.05
C GLU A 186 -20.06 9.36 6.95
N LEU A 187 -19.60 10.05 7.98
CA LEU A 187 -19.57 11.51 8.03
C LEU A 187 -18.44 12.13 7.20
N VAL A 188 -17.35 11.40 6.90
CA VAL A 188 -16.24 11.94 6.11
C VAL A 188 -16.42 11.77 4.59
N LYS A 189 -17.40 10.98 4.13
CA LYS A 189 -17.68 10.80 2.70
C LYS A 189 -17.80 12.10 1.90
N PRO A 190 -18.52 13.13 2.39
CA PRO A 190 -18.61 14.42 1.67
C PRO A 190 -17.29 15.19 1.58
N TYR A 191 -16.30 14.80 2.36
CA TYR A 191 -14.97 15.42 2.36
C TYR A 191 -13.98 14.69 1.46
N ASN A 192 -14.38 13.64 0.74
CA ASN A 192 -13.52 12.78 -0.08
C ASN A 192 -12.31 12.20 0.67
N ILE A 193 -12.50 11.84 1.94
CA ILE A 193 -11.45 11.23 2.76
C ILE A 193 -11.35 9.74 2.43
N GLY A 194 -10.14 9.29 2.10
CA GLY A 194 -9.90 7.92 1.62
C GLY A 194 -10.10 6.84 2.67
N ARG A 195 -9.91 7.14 3.96
CA ARG A 195 -10.13 6.15 5.05
C ARG A 195 -10.30 6.78 6.41
N VAL A 196 -11.03 6.05 7.27
CA VAL A 196 -11.02 6.25 8.73
C VAL A 196 -10.27 5.09 9.37
N ILE A 197 -9.40 5.38 10.32
CA ILE A 197 -8.56 4.36 10.95
C ILE A 197 -8.83 4.31 12.45
N ALA A 198 -9.25 3.15 12.93
CA ALA A 198 -9.24 2.82 14.35
C ALA A 198 -7.82 2.47 14.80
N ARG A 199 -7.33 3.17 15.80
CA ARG A 199 -5.97 3.02 16.36
C ARG A 199 -6.04 2.62 17.83
N PRO A 200 -6.39 1.36 18.14
CA PRO A 200 -6.40 0.91 19.52
C PRO A 200 -4.98 0.85 20.09
N PHE A 201 -4.88 1.12 21.39
CA PHE A 201 -3.62 1.05 22.13
C PHE A 201 -3.84 0.54 23.55
N THR A 202 -2.76 0.11 24.19
CA THR A 202 -2.71 -0.31 25.60
C THR A 202 -1.50 0.34 26.27
N GLY A 203 -1.38 0.20 27.57
CA GLY A 203 -0.28 0.76 28.35
C GLY A 203 -0.77 1.76 29.39
N SER A 204 0.14 2.47 30.04
CA SER A 204 -0.17 3.45 31.08
C SER A 204 1.00 4.43 31.30
N ASN A 205 0.71 5.56 31.95
CA ASN A 205 1.72 6.51 32.41
C ASN A 205 2.68 7.00 31.30
N GLY A 206 2.15 7.31 30.12
CA GLY A 206 2.94 7.79 29.00
C GLY A 206 3.74 6.71 28.24
N ASP A 207 3.66 5.44 28.64
CA ASP A 207 4.22 4.29 27.87
C ASP A 207 3.08 3.52 27.22
N TYR A 208 2.52 4.12 26.17
CA TYR A 208 1.42 3.54 25.39
C TYR A 208 1.91 2.92 24.11
N LYS A 209 1.38 1.73 23.76
CA LYS A 209 1.72 0.97 22.58
C LYS A 209 0.48 0.62 21.77
N ARG A 210 0.58 0.81 20.46
CA ARG A 210 -0.47 0.36 19.54
C ARG A 210 -0.59 -1.16 19.59
N THR A 211 -1.82 -1.63 19.48
CA THR A 211 -2.11 -3.06 19.36
C THR A 211 -2.24 -3.48 17.90
N SER A 212 -2.33 -4.78 17.68
CA SER A 212 -2.60 -5.36 16.36
C SER A 212 -4.06 -5.22 15.91
N ASN A 213 -4.96 -4.76 16.80
CA ASN A 213 -6.40 -4.61 16.54
C ASN A 213 -6.73 -3.31 15.76
N ARG A 214 -5.76 -2.78 14.99
CA ARG A 214 -6.01 -1.72 14.03
C ARG A 214 -7.06 -2.16 13.01
N HIS A 215 -8.02 -1.27 12.72
CA HIS A 215 -9.00 -1.48 11.68
C HIS A 215 -9.11 -0.25 10.77
N ASP A 216 -9.04 -0.46 9.45
CA ASP A 216 -9.12 0.59 8.44
C ASP A 216 -10.49 0.49 7.74
N TYR A 217 -11.29 1.54 7.85
CA TYR A 217 -12.51 1.75 7.09
C TYR A 217 -12.15 2.50 5.82
N ALA A 218 -11.80 1.75 4.78
CA ALA A 218 -11.38 2.31 3.50
C ALA A 218 -12.57 2.51 2.55
N VAL A 219 -12.50 3.55 1.73
CA VAL A 219 -13.44 3.72 0.62
C VAL A 219 -13.16 2.62 -0.40
N PRO A 220 -14.18 1.90 -0.88
CA PRO A 220 -14.00 0.93 -1.95
C PRO A 220 -13.69 1.63 -3.29
N PRO A 221 -13.11 0.92 -4.27
CA PRO A 221 -12.95 1.43 -5.62
C PRO A 221 -14.23 2.03 -6.20
N VAL A 222 -14.10 3.16 -6.89
CA VAL A 222 -15.24 3.93 -7.41
C VAL A 222 -15.91 3.30 -8.63
N ALA A 223 -15.31 2.26 -9.17
CA ALA A 223 -15.86 1.47 -10.29
C ALA A 223 -15.38 0.02 -10.16
N PRO A 224 -16.01 -0.94 -10.87
CA PRO A 224 -15.53 -2.30 -10.93
C PRO A 224 -14.09 -2.38 -11.41
N THR A 225 -13.25 -3.06 -10.65
CA THR A 225 -11.84 -3.29 -10.93
C THR A 225 -11.62 -4.61 -11.67
N LEU A 226 -10.39 -4.89 -12.09
CA LEU A 226 -10.00 -6.22 -12.59
C LEU A 226 -10.38 -7.35 -11.61
N LEU A 227 -10.30 -7.07 -10.29
CA LEU A 227 -10.67 -8.05 -9.27
C LEU A 227 -12.16 -8.40 -9.35
N ASP A 228 -13.01 -7.38 -9.52
CA ASP A 228 -14.45 -7.57 -9.68
C ASP A 228 -14.77 -8.36 -10.96
N HIS A 229 -14.14 -7.99 -12.07
CA HIS A 229 -14.36 -8.65 -13.36
C HIS A 229 -13.97 -10.14 -13.34
N VAL A 230 -12.86 -10.49 -12.69
CA VAL A 230 -12.45 -11.89 -12.53
C VAL A 230 -13.44 -12.66 -11.67
N LYS A 231 -13.85 -12.09 -10.54
CA LYS A 231 -14.84 -12.70 -9.64
C LYS A 231 -16.20 -12.87 -10.33
N ASP A 232 -16.69 -11.85 -11.03
CA ASP A 232 -17.97 -11.87 -11.73
C ASP A 232 -17.98 -12.89 -12.89
N ALA A 233 -16.82 -13.14 -13.50
CA ALA A 233 -16.63 -14.21 -14.48
C ALA A 233 -16.53 -15.62 -13.85
N GLY A 234 -16.72 -15.74 -12.55
CA GLY A 234 -16.63 -17.00 -11.81
C GLY A 234 -15.19 -17.47 -11.54
N GLY A 235 -14.22 -16.53 -11.61
CA GLY A 235 -12.83 -16.78 -11.26
C GLY A 235 -12.54 -16.53 -9.77
N GLU A 236 -11.34 -16.92 -9.35
CA GLU A 236 -10.82 -16.64 -8.01
C GLU A 236 -9.92 -15.42 -8.00
N VAL A 237 -10.02 -14.61 -6.96
CA VAL A 237 -9.11 -13.49 -6.71
C VAL A 237 -8.42 -13.72 -5.37
N ILE A 238 -7.15 -14.09 -5.44
CA ILE A 238 -6.31 -14.42 -4.30
C ILE A 238 -5.46 -13.20 -3.95
N ALA A 239 -5.80 -12.54 -2.85
CA ALA A 239 -5.13 -11.33 -2.36
C ALA A 239 -4.08 -11.70 -1.31
N LEU A 240 -2.80 -11.39 -1.55
CA LEU A 240 -1.72 -11.58 -0.61
C LEU A 240 -1.24 -10.23 -0.05
N GLY A 241 -1.01 -10.17 1.25
CA GLY A 241 -0.58 -8.97 1.95
C GLY A 241 -1.73 -7.99 2.18
N LYS A 242 -1.55 -6.71 1.80
CA LYS A 242 -2.52 -5.63 2.04
C LYS A 242 -3.54 -5.42 0.92
N ILE A 243 -3.54 -6.24 -0.12
CA ILE A 243 -4.43 -6.05 -1.29
C ILE A 243 -5.90 -5.97 -0.86
N SER A 244 -6.37 -6.88 -0.01
CA SER A 244 -7.76 -6.85 0.46
C SER A 244 -8.11 -5.54 1.20
N ASP A 245 -7.22 -5.03 2.02
CA ASP A 245 -7.43 -3.77 2.76
C ASP A 245 -7.48 -2.56 1.81
N ILE A 246 -6.62 -2.55 0.79
CA ILE A 246 -6.54 -1.46 -0.21
C ILE A 246 -7.79 -1.40 -1.07
N PHE A 247 -8.37 -2.55 -1.39
CA PHE A 247 -9.61 -2.66 -2.18
C PHE A 247 -10.87 -2.74 -1.30
N ALA A 248 -10.76 -2.51 0.02
CA ALA A 248 -11.87 -2.64 0.97
C ALA A 248 -12.60 -4.00 0.87
N GLY A 249 -11.87 -5.06 0.55
CA GLY A 249 -12.40 -6.42 0.32
C GLY A 249 -13.15 -6.60 -1.00
N GLN A 250 -13.36 -5.54 -1.79
CA GLN A 250 -14.09 -5.59 -3.04
C GLN A 250 -13.37 -6.47 -4.07
N GLY A 251 -14.09 -7.37 -4.72
CA GLY A 251 -13.57 -8.28 -5.74
C GLY A 251 -12.70 -9.44 -5.19
N VAL A 252 -12.28 -9.42 -3.93
CA VAL A 252 -11.44 -10.46 -3.32
C VAL A 252 -12.27 -11.69 -2.95
N THR A 253 -11.77 -12.90 -3.31
CA THR A 253 -12.40 -14.17 -2.93
C THR A 253 -11.62 -14.89 -1.84
N GLN A 254 -10.29 -14.72 -1.79
CA GLN A 254 -9.42 -15.30 -0.78
C GLN A 254 -8.38 -14.29 -0.30
N LEU A 255 -8.20 -14.20 1.02
CA LEU A 255 -7.16 -13.37 1.64
C LEU A 255 -6.11 -14.25 2.30
N ILE A 256 -4.83 -14.01 1.96
CA ILE A 256 -3.68 -14.67 2.55
C ILE A 256 -2.76 -13.61 3.17
N LYS A 257 -2.46 -13.76 4.45
CA LYS A 257 -1.57 -12.87 5.19
C LYS A 257 -0.16 -13.45 5.28
N GLY A 258 0.84 -12.59 5.35
CA GLY A 258 2.24 -12.91 5.67
C GLY A 258 2.79 -11.88 6.66
N ALA A 259 3.78 -12.29 7.44
CA ALA A 259 4.39 -11.41 8.44
C ALA A 259 5.33 -10.37 7.81
N ASP A 260 5.97 -10.74 6.71
CA ASP A 260 6.96 -9.96 5.97
C ASP A 260 6.97 -10.36 4.49
N ASN A 261 7.86 -9.74 3.70
CA ASN A 261 7.98 -10.02 2.27
C ASN A 261 8.32 -11.48 1.98
N MET A 262 9.18 -12.10 2.76
CA MET A 262 9.59 -13.48 2.49
C MET A 262 8.52 -14.48 2.87
N ALA A 263 7.78 -14.24 3.95
CA ALA A 263 6.59 -15.02 4.30
C ALA A 263 5.50 -14.89 3.22
N LEU A 264 5.30 -13.69 2.64
CA LEU A 264 4.40 -13.50 1.51
C LEU A 264 4.90 -14.22 0.25
N PHE A 265 6.21 -14.26 0.04
CA PHE A 265 6.78 -15.01 -1.09
C PHE A 265 6.58 -16.52 -0.94
N ASP A 266 6.73 -17.06 0.27
CA ASP A 266 6.42 -18.47 0.55
C ASP A 266 4.94 -18.78 0.22
N ARG A 267 4.02 -17.90 0.66
CA ARG A 267 2.60 -18.04 0.32
C ARG A 267 2.33 -17.91 -1.18
N LEU A 268 3.06 -17.04 -1.88
CA LEU A 268 2.95 -16.94 -3.33
C LEU A 268 3.36 -18.25 -4.02
N LEU A 269 4.41 -18.92 -3.54
CA LEU A 269 4.83 -20.23 -4.06
C LEU A 269 3.77 -21.32 -3.81
N GLU A 270 3.14 -21.33 -2.63
CA GLU A 270 2.05 -22.26 -2.30
C GLU A 270 0.84 -22.02 -3.23
N VAL A 271 0.49 -20.75 -3.46
CA VAL A 271 -0.60 -20.37 -4.38
C VAL A 271 -0.27 -20.77 -5.81
N ALA A 272 0.98 -20.58 -6.26
CA ALA A 272 1.39 -20.99 -7.62
C ALA A 272 1.22 -22.50 -7.88
N ASP A 273 1.32 -23.33 -6.84
CA ASP A 273 1.07 -24.78 -6.94
C ASP A 273 -0.42 -25.18 -6.91
N SER A 274 -1.29 -24.30 -6.38
CA SER A 274 -2.68 -24.64 -6.08
C SER A 274 -3.73 -23.80 -6.81
N ALA A 275 -3.33 -22.66 -7.40
CA ALA A 275 -4.24 -21.76 -8.10
C ALA A 275 -4.84 -22.46 -9.32
N GLY A 276 -6.19 -22.44 -9.41
CA GLY A 276 -6.91 -23.02 -10.51
C GLY A 276 -6.95 -22.14 -11.76
N ASP A 277 -7.49 -22.69 -12.83
CA ASP A 277 -7.83 -21.92 -14.03
C ASP A 277 -8.74 -20.74 -13.69
N LYS A 278 -8.55 -19.60 -14.39
CA LYS A 278 -9.30 -18.37 -14.17
C LYS A 278 -9.05 -17.73 -12.79
N SER A 279 -7.87 -17.92 -12.22
CA SER A 279 -7.47 -17.23 -10.99
C SER A 279 -6.63 -15.98 -11.29
N LEU A 280 -6.79 -14.97 -10.43
CA LEU A 280 -5.91 -13.79 -10.35
C LEU A 280 -5.25 -13.78 -8.98
N THR A 281 -3.94 -13.90 -8.95
CA THR A 281 -3.16 -13.71 -7.72
C THR A 281 -2.55 -12.33 -7.70
N PHE A 282 -2.91 -11.53 -6.68
CA PHE A 282 -2.36 -10.19 -6.50
C PHE A 282 -1.61 -10.11 -5.16
N VAL A 283 -0.29 -9.95 -5.23
CA VAL A 283 0.57 -9.83 -4.05
C VAL A 283 1.16 -8.44 -3.93
N ASN A 284 1.13 -7.87 -2.72
CA ASN A 284 1.80 -6.63 -2.37
C ASN A 284 2.90 -6.92 -1.35
N PHE A 285 4.16 -6.78 -1.77
CA PHE A 285 5.34 -6.85 -0.91
C PHE A 285 5.52 -5.52 -0.18
N VAL A 286 4.90 -5.41 0.98
CA VAL A 286 4.68 -4.15 1.71
C VAL A 286 5.92 -3.64 2.41
N ASP A 287 6.87 -4.51 2.78
CA ASP A 287 8.05 -4.10 3.55
C ASP A 287 8.90 -3.08 2.79
N PHE A 288 8.89 -3.14 1.45
CA PHE A 288 9.59 -2.16 0.61
C PHE A 288 9.16 -0.73 0.94
N ASP A 289 7.87 -0.50 1.15
CA ASP A 289 7.36 0.78 1.61
C ASP A 289 7.47 0.95 3.12
N MET A 290 6.87 0.04 3.88
CA MET A 290 6.63 0.19 5.30
C MET A 290 7.92 0.21 6.13
N HIS A 291 8.89 -0.65 5.80
CA HIS A 291 10.13 -0.78 6.56
C HIS A 291 11.28 0.05 5.98
N PHE A 292 11.31 0.23 4.65
CA PHE A 292 12.45 0.86 3.98
C PHE A 292 12.10 2.19 3.34
N GLY A 293 11.03 2.29 2.54
CA GLY A 293 10.63 3.50 1.81
C GLY A 293 10.30 4.66 2.73
N HIS A 294 9.34 4.51 3.62
CA HIS A 294 8.97 5.54 4.60
C HIS A 294 10.10 5.95 5.54
N ARG A 295 11.04 5.06 5.82
CA ARG A 295 12.18 5.32 6.71
C ARG A 295 13.41 5.80 5.98
N ARG A 296 13.38 5.82 4.64
CA ARG A 296 14.50 6.13 3.77
C ARG A 296 15.73 5.26 4.07
N ASP A 297 15.49 4.00 4.43
CA ASP A 297 16.53 3.00 4.65
C ASP A 297 16.99 2.41 3.32
N VAL A 298 17.93 3.08 2.67
CA VAL A 298 18.45 2.68 1.36
C VAL A 298 19.14 1.33 1.41
N ALA A 299 19.88 1.05 2.49
CA ALA A 299 20.59 -0.20 2.66
C ALA A 299 19.61 -1.38 2.83
N GLY A 300 18.62 -1.22 3.70
CA GLY A 300 17.55 -2.21 3.89
C GLY A 300 16.77 -2.46 2.61
N TYR A 301 16.43 -1.41 1.87
CA TYR A 301 15.73 -1.54 0.58
C TYR A 301 16.55 -2.33 -0.44
N SER A 302 17.85 -2.00 -0.58
CA SER A 302 18.76 -2.72 -1.46
C SER A 302 18.86 -4.20 -1.09
N ASN A 303 19.00 -4.52 0.19
CA ASN A 303 19.08 -5.89 0.67
C ASN A 303 17.79 -6.67 0.38
N ALA A 304 16.62 -6.07 0.61
CA ALA A 304 15.33 -6.69 0.32
C ALA A 304 15.13 -6.97 -1.18
N LEU A 305 15.64 -6.09 -2.07
CA LEU A 305 15.63 -6.35 -3.52
C LEU A 305 16.50 -7.55 -3.90
N HIS A 306 17.71 -7.66 -3.31
CA HIS A 306 18.59 -8.83 -3.55
C HIS A 306 17.96 -10.12 -3.03
N GLU A 307 17.34 -10.09 -1.86
CA GLU A 307 16.68 -11.25 -1.27
C GLU A 307 15.51 -11.72 -2.16
N LEU A 308 14.69 -10.79 -2.64
CA LEU A 308 13.60 -11.10 -3.55
C LEU A 308 14.12 -11.64 -4.89
N ASP A 309 15.12 -10.97 -5.50
CA ASP A 309 15.70 -11.38 -6.78
C ASP A 309 16.28 -12.79 -6.73
N ALA A 310 16.94 -13.14 -5.62
CA ALA A 310 17.50 -14.46 -5.41
C ALA A 310 16.43 -15.57 -5.35
N ARG A 311 15.21 -15.25 -4.93
CA ARG A 311 14.11 -16.20 -4.82
C ARG A 311 13.19 -16.24 -6.04
N LEU A 312 13.21 -15.21 -6.88
CA LEU A 312 12.36 -15.16 -8.10
C LEU A 312 12.50 -16.38 -9.02
N PRO A 313 13.69 -17.02 -9.20
CA PRO A 313 13.80 -18.25 -9.99
C PRO A 313 12.90 -19.39 -9.50
N GLU A 314 12.62 -19.48 -8.20
CA GLU A 314 11.72 -20.49 -7.61
C GLU A 314 10.29 -20.31 -8.16
N PHE A 315 9.81 -19.07 -8.18
CA PHE A 315 8.50 -18.73 -8.70
C PHE A 315 8.43 -18.89 -10.23
N ILE A 316 9.44 -18.39 -10.98
CA ILE A 316 9.50 -18.51 -12.43
C ILE A 316 9.53 -19.98 -12.88
N ALA A 317 10.19 -20.86 -12.13
CA ALA A 317 10.22 -22.28 -12.43
C ALA A 317 8.82 -22.92 -12.32
N LYS A 318 8.00 -22.48 -11.36
CA LYS A 318 6.60 -22.94 -11.23
C LYS A 318 5.72 -22.49 -12.40
N LEU A 319 5.83 -21.23 -12.80
CA LEU A 319 5.07 -20.69 -13.94
C LEU A 319 5.39 -21.43 -15.25
N ARG A 320 6.66 -21.76 -15.49
CA ARG A 320 7.08 -22.45 -16.72
C ARG A 320 6.57 -23.88 -16.87
N SER A 321 6.21 -24.55 -15.76
CA SER A 321 5.66 -25.91 -15.82
C SER A 321 4.21 -25.95 -16.29
N GLU A 322 3.46 -24.85 -16.11
CA GLU A 322 2.01 -24.80 -16.35
C GLU A 322 1.64 -24.03 -17.65
N GLU A 323 2.39 -22.99 -18.02
CA GLU A 323 2.00 -22.04 -19.07
C GLU A 323 2.32 -22.47 -20.52
N HIS A 324 3.06 -23.52 -20.75
CA HIS A 324 3.37 -23.96 -22.13
C HIS A 324 2.13 -24.37 -22.95
N THR A 325 0.98 -24.57 -22.30
CA THR A 325 -0.30 -24.88 -22.95
C THR A 325 -1.14 -23.65 -23.27
N SER A 326 -1.05 -22.57 -22.48
CA SER A 326 -1.90 -21.38 -22.69
C SER A 326 -1.34 -20.40 -23.73
N GLU A 327 -0.02 -20.27 -23.87
CA GLU A 327 0.58 -19.40 -24.89
C GLU A 327 0.38 -19.92 -26.32
N LEU A 328 0.29 -21.23 -26.54
CA LEU A 328 -0.02 -21.81 -27.83
C LEU A 328 -1.45 -21.59 -28.28
N GLN A 329 -2.40 -21.52 -27.33
CA GLN A 329 -3.80 -21.22 -27.63
C GLN A 329 -4.06 -19.74 -27.89
N SER A 330 -3.31 -18.82 -27.25
CA SER A 330 -3.44 -17.38 -27.52
C SER A 330 -2.85 -16.94 -28.85
N ARG A 331 -1.84 -17.64 -29.40
CA ARG A 331 -1.25 -17.35 -30.72
C ARG A 331 -2.13 -17.78 -31.90
N GLU A 332 -3.00 -18.76 -31.73
CA GLU A 332 -3.96 -19.16 -32.78
C GLU A 332 -5.22 -18.26 -32.84
N THR A 333 -5.46 -17.42 -31.88
CA THR A 333 -6.66 -16.56 -31.84
C THR A 333 -6.41 -15.11 -32.29
N ILE A 334 -5.18 -14.71 -32.61
CA ILE A 334 -4.85 -13.37 -33.13
C ILE A 334 -4.35 -13.49 -34.61
N SER A 335 -5.20 -14.07 -35.43
CA SER A 335 -5.09 -13.92 -36.88
C SER A 335 -6.47 -13.63 -37.46
N TYR A 336 -6.91 -12.36 -37.27
CA TYR A 336 -7.85 -11.68 -38.14
C TYR A 336 -7.64 -10.15 -38.03
#